data_a24dbbef8349f5a09ceda102cd74d475
#
_entry.id   a24dbbef8349f5a09ceda102cd74d475
#
_cell.length_a   1.000
_cell.length_b   1.000
_cell.length_c   1.000
_cell.angle_alpha   90.00
_cell.angle_beta   90.00
_cell.angle_gamma   90.00
#
_symmetry.space_group_name_H-M   'P 1'
#
loop_
_entity.id
_entity.type
_entity.pdbx_description
1 polymer ?
#
loop_
_entity_poly.entity_id
_entity_poly.type
_entity_poly.pdbx_seq_one_letter_code
_entity_poly.pdbx_strand_id
1 'polypeptide(L)'
;MTIAVEIRNIHKSFAGLKALDDVCIRIEQGEMVALIGASGSGKSTLLRHIPGFVAADGGEVEVFGRTMQRDGRVSRRIRHERSRVGFVFQQFNLVGRLPVITNVMIGLLHRSAWWRRALMRFSVHERREAIRALCSVGIGDTCWQRASTLSGGQQQRAALARCLVQDARLILADEPIASLDPESSRKVMELLADINRRHGCTVLVSLHQVEFAVRYCARTIALDAGRVVYDGPSAALTPAMLDTLYGRRAHELLEPEAPAGGPAPSHTPAALLAA
;
A
#
# COMPACT_ATOMS: atom_id res chain seq x y z
N MET A 1 10.86 8.02 -21.54
CA MET A 1 10.24 7.25 -20.41
C MET A 1 8.85 7.80 -20.17
N THR A 2 7.88 6.96 -19.91
CA THR A 2 6.48 7.40 -19.77
C THR A 2 6.13 7.54 -18.28
N ILE A 3 5.55 8.70 -17.89
CA ILE A 3 5.25 9.00 -16.50
C ILE A 3 3.98 8.27 -16.06
N ALA A 4 4.02 7.61 -14.91
CA ALA A 4 2.85 7.00 -14.26
C ALA A 4 2.15 7.98 -13.32
N VAL A 5 2.91 8.65 -12.46
CA VAL A 5 2.40 9.64 -11.50
C VAL A 5 3.22 10.89 -11.59
N GLU A 6 2.58 12.03 -11.71
CA GLU A 6 3.19 13.34 -11.61
C GLU A 6 2.42 14.20 -10.61
N ILE A 7 3.13 14.69 -9.62
CA ILE A 7 2.62 15.55 -8.55
C ILE A 7 3.40 16.86 -8.62
N ARG A 8 2.68 17.99 -8.72
CA ARG A 8 3.28 19.32 -8.82
C ARG A 8 2.72 20.21 -7.72
N ASN A 9 3.61 20.69 -6.86
CA ASN A 9 3.34 21.68 -5.81
C ASN A 9 2.08 21.40 -4.98
N ILE A 10 1.91 20.14 -4.54
CA ILE A 10 0.75 19.74 -3.73
C ILE A 10 0.88 20.31 -2.32
N HIS A 11 -0.19 20.98 -1.91
CA HIS A 11 -0.38 21.49 -0.56
C HIS A 11 -1.65 20.91 0.06
N LYS A 12 -1.57 20.55 1.34
CA LYS A 12 -2.73 20.13 2.13
C LYS A 12 -2.58 20.47 3.59
N SER A 13 -3.59 21.14 4.14
CA SER A 13 -3.70 21.40 5.58
C SER A 13 -4.98 20.80 6.16
N PHE A 14 -4.90 20.33 7.40
CA PHE A 14 -6.03 19.90 8.19
C PHE A 14 -6.03 20.65 9.53
N ALA A 15 -7.10 21.38 9.83
CA ALA A 15 -7.20 22.16 11.07
C ALA A 15 -5.96 23.01 11.39
N GLY A 16 -5.35 23.63 10.37
CA GLY A 16 -4.17 24.49 10.51
C GLY A 16 -2.83 23.74 10.49
N LEU A 17 -2.82 22.40 10.57
CA LEU A 17 -1.59 21.59 10.45
C LEU A 17 -1.32 21.29 8.97
N LYS A 18 -0.15 21.66 8.47
CA LYS A 18 0.30 21.31 7.12
C LYS A 18 0.64 19.82 7.05
N ALA A 19 -0.19 19.03 6.37
CA ALA A 19 0.04 17.61 6.14
C ALA A 19 0.88 17.36 4.88
N LEU A 20 0.78 18.24 3.87
CA LEU A 20 1.65 18.28 2.69
C LEU A 20 1.99 19.73 2.41
N ASP A 21 3.27 20.01 2.14
CA ASP A 21 3.80 21.34 1.89
C ASP A 21 4.78 21.31 0.72
N ASP A 22 4.30 21.78 -0.43
CA ASP A 22 5.04 21.90 -1.68
C ASP A 22 5.62 20.55 -2.20
N VAL A 23 4.81 19.51 -2.19
CA VAL A 23 5.24 18.19 -2.62
C VAL A 23 5.27 18.09 -4.14
N CYS A 24 6.46 17.79 -4.69
CA CYS A 24 6.69 17.50 -6.11
C CYS A 24 7.29 16.10 -6.24
N ILE A 25 6.64 15.20 -7.02
CA ILE A 25 7.09 13.83 -7.24
C ILE A 25 6.78 13.42 -8.67
N ARG A 26 7.71 12.68 -9.29
CA ARG A 26 7.51 12.06 -10.59
C ARG A 26 7.88 10.58 -10.50
N ILE A 27 6.96 9.68 -10.87
CA ILE A 27 7.17 8.23 -10.89
C ILE A 27 6.99 7.73 -12.32
N GLU A 28 7.93 6.95 -12.80
CA GLU A 28 7.88 6.37 -14.14
C GLU A 28 7.03 5.10 -14.19
N GLN A 29 6.55 4.73 -15.38
CA GLN A 29 5.78 3.50 -15.55
C GLN A 29 6.68 2.28 -15.31
N GLY A 30 6.15 1.31 -14.53
CA GLY A 30 6.84 0.10 -14.18
C GLY A 30 7.80 0.23 -13.00
N GLU A 31 8.01 1.44 -12.44
CA GLU A 31 8.79 1.57 -11.21
C GLU A 31 8.07 0.95 -10.01
N MET A 32 8.86 0.38 -9.09
CA MET A 32 8.44 0.07 -7.73
C MET A 32 9.19 1.00 -6.77
N VAL A 33 8.44 1.93 -6.16
CA VAL A 33 8.97 3.02 -5.34
C VAL A 33 8.50 2.86 -3.90
N ALA A 34 9.41 2.97 -2.94
CA ALA A 34 9.08 3.05 -1.53
C ALA A 34 8.82 4.51 -1.12
N LEU A 35 7.82 4.71 -0.27
CA LEU A 35 7.54 5.98 0.39
C LEU A 35 7.78 5.80 1.89
N ILE A 36 8.83 6.41 2.44
CA ILE A 36 9.22 6.27 3.84
C ILE A 36 9.08 7.59 4.60
N GLY A 37 9.18 7.53 5.94
CA GLY A 37 9.12 8.68 6.83
C GLY A 37 8.43 8.33 8.14
N ALA A 38 8.61 9.17 9.16
CA ALA A 38 8.03 8.99 10.47
C ALA A 38 6.49 8.96 10.44
N SER A 39 5.87 8.49 11.53
CA SER A 39 4.41 8.60 11.69
C SER A 39 4.01 10.07 11.65
N GLY A 40 2.96 10.40 10.89
CA GLY A 40 2.53 11.78 10.71
C GLY A 40 3.29 12.58 9.65
N SER A 41 4.30 12.03 8.95
CA SER A 41 5.06 12.73 7.92
C SER A 41 4.27 13.06 6.64
N GLY A 42 3.04 12.56 6.49
CA GLY A 42 2.18 12.85 5.33
C GLY A 42 2.03 11.72 4.32
N LYS A 43 2.68 10.54 4.50
CA LYS A 43 2.66 9.41 3.54
C LYS A 43 1.25 8.97 3.12
N SER A 44 0.41 8.61 4.07
CA SER A 44 -0.97 8.17 3.79
C SER A 44 -1.81 9.29 3.19
N THR A 45 -1.56 10.54 3.58
CA THR A 45 -2.18 11.72 3.00
C THR A 45 -1.81 11.84 1.53
N LEU A 46 -0.52 11.75 1.20
CA LEU A 46 -0.03 11.80 -0.18
C LEU A 46 -0.61 10.67 -1.03
N LEU A 47 -0.56 9.42 -0.54
CA LEU A 47 -1.14 8.27 -1.25
C LEU A 47 -2.63 8.47 -1.56
N ARG A 48 -3.40 9.07 -0.64
CA ARG A 48 -4.85 9.34 -0.83
C ARG A 48 -5.12 10.51 -1.77
N HIS A 49 -4.16 11.42 -1.97
CA HIS A 49 -4.27 12.50 -2.94
C HIS A 49 -4.15 12.02 -4.39
N ILE A 50 -3.31 11.00 -4.65
CA ILE A 50 -3.08 10.48 -6.01
C ILE A 50 -4.38 10.03 -6.67
N PRO A 51 -5.24 9.19 -6.07
CA PRO A 51 -6.53 8.84 -6.66
C PRO A 51 -7.62 9.90 -6.39
N GLY A 52 -7.29 11.04 -5.79
CA GLY A 52 -8.26 12.09 -5.44
C GLY A 52 -9.28 11.64 -4.39
N PHE A 53 -8.91 10.74 -3.44
CA PHE A 53 -9.78 10.44 -2.29
C PHE A 53 -9.84 11.61 -1.32
N VAL A 54 -8.78 12.41 -1.28
CA VAL A 54 -8.71 13.67 -0.58
C VAL A 54 -8.38 14.75 -1.59
N ALA A 55 -9.11 15.87 -1.58
CA ALA A 55 -8.80 17.01 -2.42
C ALA A 55 -7.65 17.82 -1.81
N ALA A 56 -6.66 18.18 -2.65
CA ALA A 56 -5.59 19.09 -2.27
C ALA A 56 -6.14 20.52 -2.05
N ASP A 57 -5.40 21.35 -1.33
CA ASP A 57 -5.72 22.78 -1.22
C ASP A 57 -5.14 23.57 -2.40
N GLY A 58 -4.04 23.09 -3.01
CA GLY A 58 -3.40 23.63 -4.20
C GLY A 58 -2.53 22.62 -4.90
N GLY A 59 -2.10 22.93 -6.13
CA GLY A 59 -1.25 22.09 -6.96
C GLY A 59 -2.03 21.10 -7.84
N GLU A 60 -1.31 20.16 -8.45
CA GLU A 60 -1.84 19.25 -9.45
C GLU A 60 -1.35 17.82 -9.27
N VAL A 61 -2.22 16.85 -9.53
CA VAL A 61 -1.90 15.42 -9.62
C VAL A 61 -2.37 14.89 -10.97
N GLU A 62 -1.44 14.28 -11.70
CA GLU A 62 -1.70 13.54 -12.93
C GLU A 62 -1.32 12.05 -12.76
N VAL A 63 -2.13 11.15 -13.33
CA VAL A 63 -1.85 9.72 -13.41
C VAL A 63 -1.98 9.27 -14.85
N PHE A 64 -0.91 8.72 -15.42
CA PHE A 64 -0.81 8.36 -16.84
C PHE A 64 -1.22 9.49 -17.79
N GLY A 65 -0.77 10.73 -17.49
CA GLY A 65 -1.10 11.95 -18.25
C GLY A 65 -2.57 12.38 -18.17
N ARG A 66 -3.31 11.91 -17.15
CA ARG A 66 -4.69 12.30 -16.90
C ARG A 66 -4.77 13.04 -15.57
N THR A 67 -5.32 14.24 -15.59
CA THR A 67 -5.51 15.03 -14.38
C THR A 67 -6.51 14.35 -13.43
N MET A 68 -6.02 13.98 -12.26
CA MET A 68 -6.83 13.45 -11.17
C MET A 68 -7.46 14.58 -10.35
N GLN A 69 -6.65 15.59 -10.06
CA GLN A 69 -7.08 16.82 -9.38
C GLN A 69 -6.13 17.98 -9.68
N ARG A 70 -6.66 19.20 -9.61
CA ARG A 70 -5.93 20.46 -9.79
C ARG A 70 -6.58 21.55 -8.95
N ASP A 71 -5.78 22.31 -8.20
CA ASP A 71 -6.19 23.48 -7.41
C ASP A 71 -7.46 23.24 -6.58
N GLY A 72 -7.44 22.20 -5.75
CA GLY A 72 -8.54 21.81 -4.87
C GLY A 72 -9.74 21.15 -5.54
N ARG A 73 -9.70 20.95 -6.86
CA ARG A 73 -10.81 20.37 -7.61
C ARG A 73 -10.47 18.98 -8.15
N VAL A 74 -11.23 17.99 -7.74
CA VAL A 74 -11.15 16.63 -8.26
C VAL A 74 -11.77 16.57 -9.67
N SER A 75 -11.13 15.85 -10.59
CA SER A 75 -11.60 15.68 -11.97
C SER A 75 -13.03 15.14 -12.03
N ARG A 76 -13.85 15.67 -12.94
CA ARG A 76 -15.20 15.14 -13.18
C ARG A 76 -15.20 13.70 -13.68
N ARG A 77 -14.10 13.24 -14.30
CA ARG A 77 -13.92 11.88 -14.82
C ARG A 77 -13.21 10.96 -13.81
N ILE A 78 -13.05 11.38 -12.57
CA ILE A 78 -12.26 10.67 -11.55
C ILE A 78 -12.66 9.20 -11.38
N ARG A 79 -13.95 8.85 -11.50
CA ARG A 79 -14.41 7.45 -11.40
C ARG A 79 -13.81 6.56 -12.50
N HIS A 80 -13.67 7.11 -13.71
CA HIS A 80 -13.03 6.39 -14.83
C HIS A 80 -11.52 6.30 -14.61
N GLU A 81 -10.87 7.38 -14.19
CA GLU A 81 -9.43 7.38 -13.99
C GLU A 81 -9.02 6.46 -12.83
N ARG A 82 -9.81 6.39 -11.75
CA ARG A 82 -9.59 5.46 -10.63
C ARG A 82 -9.63 4.00 -11.03
N SER A 83 -10.27 3.63 -12.16
CA SER A 83 -10.29 2.24 -12.60
C SER A 83 -8.91 1.67 -12.92
N ARG A 84 -7.93 2.54 -13.21
CA ARG A 84 -6.54 2.17 -13.48
C ARG A 84 -5.65 2.16 -12.23
N VAL A 85 -6.19 2.60 -11.08
CA VAL A 85 -5.46 2.73 -9.83
C VAL A 85 -6.01 1.75 -8.80
N GLY A 86 -5.24 0.74 -8.47
CA GLY A 86 -5.52 -0.15 -7.36
C GLY A 86 -5.07 0.50 -6.05
N PHE A 87 -5.87 0.42 -5.02
CA PHE A 87 -5.51 0.92 -3.69
C PHE A 87 -5.61 -0.19 -2.66
N VAL A 88 -4.50 -0.43 -1.97
CA VAL A 88 -4.37 -1.39 -0.89
C VAL A 88 -4.25 -0.60 0.41
N PHE A 89 -5.25 -0.70 1.26
CA PHE A 89 -5.32 0.03 2.53
C PHE A 89 -4.68 -0.75 3.66
N GLN A 90 -4.20 -0.07 4.67
CA GLN A 90 -3.67 -0.66 5.89
C GLN A 90 -4.69 -1.58 6.59
N GLN A 91 -5.96 -1.22 6.61
CA GLN A 91 -7.07 -2.02 7.17
C GLN A 91 -7.75 -2.93 6.14
N PHE A 92 -7.04 -3.38 5.09
CA PHE A 92 -7.47 -4.29 4.02
C PHE A 92 -8.70 -3.85 3.22
N ASN A 93 -9.64 -3.14 3.83
CA ASN A 93 -10.87 -2.61 3.25
C ASN A 93 -11.69 -3.67 2.50
N LEU A 94 -11.84 -4.84 3.13
CA LEU A 94 -12.69 -5.93 2.70
C LEU A 94 -14.01 -5.90 3.46
N VAL A 95 -15.09 -6.26 2.78
CA VAL A 95 -16.40 -6.44 3.42
C VAL A 95 -16.41 -7.78 4.12
N GLY A 96 -16.19 -7.81 5.44
CA GLY A 96 -15.96 -9.04 6.22
C GLY A 96 -17.07 -10.09 6.10
N ARG A 97 -18.33 -9.67 5.95
CA ARG A 97 -19.51 -10.58 5.81
C ARG A 97 -19.60 -11.25 4.44
N LEU A 98 -18.95 -10.70 3.41
CA LEU A 98 -18.98 -11.24 2.06
C LEU A 98 -17.90 -12.31 1.87
N PRO A 99 -18.12 -13.30 0.98
CA PRO A 99 -17.08 -14.21 0.53
C PRO A 99 -15.88 -13.47 -0.06
N VAL A 100 -14.69 -14.08 0.06
CA VAL A 100 -13.43 -13.51 -0.47
C VAL A 100 -13.54 -13.27 -1.97
N ILE A 101 -14.09 -14.20 -2.72
CA ILE A 101 -14.30 -14.07 -4.16
C ILE A 101 -15.17 -12.85 -4.50
N THR A 102 -16.21 -12.58 -3.71
CA THR A 102 -17.07 -11.41 -3.92
C THR A 102 -16.32 -10.10 -3.68
N ASN A 103 -15.47 -10.05 -2.63
CA ASN A 103 -14.61 -8.91 -2.38
C ASN A 103 -13.63 -8.65 -3.53
N VAL A 104 -13.09 -9.69 -4.13
CA VAL A 104 -12.20 -9.57 -5.30
C VAL A 104 -12.99 -9.11 -6.53
N MET A 105 -14.17 -9.69 -6.80
CA MET A 105 -15.01 -9.31 -7.95
C MET A 105 -15.48 -7.86 -7.91
N ILE A 106 -15.50 -7.19 -6.75
CA ILE A 106 -15.76 -5.74 -6.67
C ILE A 106 -14.78 -4.95 -7.55
N GLY A 107 -13.54 -5.41 -7.73
CA GLY A 107 -12.57 -4.80 -8.64
C GLY A 107 -13.03 -4.76 -10.11
N LEU A 108 -13.93 -5.66 -10.53
CA LEU A 108 -14.47 -5.73 -11.89
C LEU A 108 -15.63 -4.77 -12.15
N LEU A 109 -16.17 -4.11 -11.12
CA LEU A 109 -17.38 -3.29 -11.25
C LEU A 109 -17.22 -2.15 -12.28
N HIS A 110 -16.01 -1.63 -12.47
CA HIS A 110 -15.77 -0.56 -13.44
C HIS A 110 -16.04 -0.99 -14.89
N ARG A 111 -15.90 -2.31 -15.22
CA ARG A 111 -16.15 -2.90 -16.55
C ARG A 111 -17.61 -3.32 -16.75
N SER A 112 -18.38 -3.43 -15.66
CA SER A 112 -19.73 -3.98 -15.69
C SER A 112 -20.77 -2.92 -16.05
N ALA A 113 -21.87 -3.31 -16.73
CA ALA A 113 -23.01 -2.44 -16.96
C ALA A 113 -23.65 -2.00 -15.63
N TRP A 114 -24.22 -0.79 -15.59
CA TRP A 114 -24.72 -0.17 -14.35
C TRP A 114 -25.75 -1.05 -13.60
N TRP A 115 -26.66 -1.73 -14.30
CA TRP A 115 -27.68 -2.59 -13.70
C TRP A 115 -27.08 -3.87 -13.10
N ARG A 116 -26.00 -4.44 -13.71
CA ARG A 116 -25.28 -5.58 -13.15
C ARG A 116 -24.53 -5.20 -11.87
N ARG A 117 -23.97 -3.97 -11.83
CA ARG A 117 -23.34 -3.40 -10.63
C ARG A 117 -24.33 -3.27 -9.49
N ALA A 118 -25.52 -2.71 -9.77
CA ALA A 118 -26.58 -2.51 -8.76
C ALA A 118 -27.04 -3.85 -8.14
N LEU A 119 -27.08 -4.92 -8.94
CA LEU A 119 -27.49 -6.26 -8.50
C LEU A 119 -26.35 -7.17 -8.07
N MET A 120 -25.10 -6.68 -8.08
CA MET A 120 -23.89 -7.49 -7.79
C MET A 120 -23.85 -8.81 -8.61
N ARG A 121 -24.34 -8.77 -9.85
CA ARG A 121 -24.41 -9.95 -10.75
C ARG A 121 -23.14 -10.07 -11.58
N PHE A 122 -22.36 -11.11 -11.28
CA PHE A 122 -21.13 -11.43 -11.99
C PHE A 122 -21.32 -12.63 -12.92
N SER A 123 -20.71 -12.59 -14.11
CA SER A 123 -20.72 -13.69 -15.06
C SER A 123 -19.82 -14.85 -14.60
N VAL A 124 -19.96 -16.01 -15.24
CA VAL A 124 -19.07 -17.16 -15.03
C VAL A 124 -17.62 -16.79 -15.37
N HIS A 125 -17.40 -15.99 -16.40
CA HIS A 125 -16.07 -15.52 -16.78
C HIS A 125 -15.43 -14.65 -15.69
N GLU A 126 -16.16 -13.66 -15.16
CA GLU A 126 -15.70 -12.79 -14.08
C GLU A 126 -15.36 -13.58 -12.79
N ARG A 127 -16.16 -14.61 -12.47
CA ARG A 127 -15.88 -15.52 -11.35
C ARG A 127 -14.59 -16.31 -11.56
N ARG A 128 -14.38 -16.83 -12.79
CA ARG A 128 -13.14 -17.54 -13.13
C ARG A 128 -11.92 -16.63 -13.08
N GLU A 129 -12.06 -15.39 -13.50
CA GLU A 129 -11.01 -14.36 -13.41
C GLU A 129 -10.63 -14.10 -11.94
N ALA A 130 -11.63 -13.90 -11.07
CA ALA A 130 -11.42 -13.72 -9.63
C ALA A 130 -10.76 -14.93 -8.97
N ILE A 131 -11.17 -16.15 -9.31
CA ILE A 131 -10.55 -17.39 -8.79
C ILE A 131 -9.09 -17.47 -9.23
N ARG A 132 -8.79 -17.20 -10.50
CA ARG A 132 -7.40 -17.19 -11.00
C ARG A 132 -6.54 -16.16 -10.26
N ALA A 133 -7.08 -14.98 -10.02
CA ALA A 133 -6.38 -13.95 -9.24
C ALA A 133 -6.14 -14.40 -7.79
N LEU A 134 -7.10 -15.06 -7.13
CA LEU A 134 -6.94 -15.62 -5.78
C LEU A 134 -5.89 -16.75 -5.76
N CYS A 135 -5.87 -17.61 -6.77
CA CYS A 135 -4.84 -18.64 -6.91
C CYS A 135 -3.45 -18.03 -7.12
N SER A 136 -3.32 -16.97 -7.95
CA SER A 136 -2.03 -16.32 -8.21
C SER A 136 -1.44 -15.62 -6.97
N VAL A 137 -2.29 -15.22 -6.02
CA VAL A 137 -1.84 -14.67 -4.72
C VAL A 137 -1.77 -15.74 -3.61
N GLY A 138 -1.95 -17.03 -3.94
CA GLY A 138 -1.78 -18.16 -3.03
C GLY A 138 -2.85 -18.31 -1.95
N ILE A 139 -4.12 -17.91 -2.24
CA ILE A 139 -5.27 -18.07 -1.35
C ILE A 139 -6.53 -18.57 -2.10
N GLY A 140 -6.34 -19.33 -3.17
CA GLY A 140 -7.44 -19.86 -3.99
C GLY A 140 -8.40 -20.78 -3.23
N ASP A 141 -7.91 -21.52 -2.25
CA ASP A 141 -8.67 -22.41 -1.36
C ASP A 141 -9.64 -21.67 -0.42
N THR A 142 -9.40 -20.37 -0.19
CA THR A 142 -10.23 -19.54 0.70
C THR A 142 -11.35 -18.80 -0.03
N CYS A 143 -11.50 -18.98 -1.35
CA CYS A 143 -12.36 -18.14 -2.20
C CYS A 143 -13.82 -18.06 -1.73
N TRP A 144 -14.36 -19.12 -1.11
CA TRP A 144 -15.74 -19.18 -0.62
C TRP A 144 -15.88 -18.82 0.86
N GLN A 145 -14.80 -18.66 1.59
CA GLN A 145 -14.82 -18.26 3.00
C GLN A 145 -15.22 -16.79 3.13
N ARG A 146 -15.75 -16.41 4.29
CA ARG A 146 -15.99 -14.99 4.62
C ARG A 146 -14.68 -14.27 4.81
N ALA A 147 -14.58 -13.02 4.31
CA ALA A 147 -13.34 -12.26 4.44
C ALA A 147 -12.93 -12.01 5.91
N SER A 148 -13.89 -11.98 6.84
CA SER A 148 -13.62 -11.84 8.28
C SER A 148 -12.92 -13.05 8.92
N THR A 149 -12.92 -14.23 8.29
CA THR A 149 -12.26 -15.43 8.83
C THR A 149 -10.81 -15.57 8.36
N LEU A 150 -10.35 -14.70 7.47
CA LEU A 150 -9.00 -14.71 6.95
C LEU A 150 -8.01 -14.11 7.95
N SER A 151 -6.76 -14.63 7.95
CA SER A 151 -5.64 -13.94 8.62
C SER A 151 -5.35 -12.60 7.98
N GLY A 152 -4.66 -11.70 8.68
CA GLY A 152 -4.27 -10.39 8.15
C GLY A 152 -3.51 -10.49 6.82
N GLY A 153 -2.54 -11.40 6.73
CA GLY A 153 -1.79 -11.64 5.49
C GLY A 153 -2.66 -12.19 4.35
N GLN A 154 -3.66 -13.03 4.66
CA GLN A 154 -4.62 -13.49 3.67
C GLN A 154 -5.55 -12.36 3.20
N GLN A 155 -6.00 -11.50 4.10
CA GLN A 155 -6.81 -10.33 3.76
C GLN A 155 -6.04 -9.36 2.84
N GLN A 156 -4.76 -9.14 3.13
CA GLN A 156 -3.90 -8.30 2.30
C GLN A 156 -3.72 -8.88 0.89
N ARG A 157 -3.49 -10.21 0.80
CA ARG A 157 -3.41 -10.89 -0.49
C ARG A 157 -4.74 -10.85 -1.26
N ALA A 158 -5.88 -10.92 -0.59
CA ALA A 158 -7.20 -10.72 -1.22
C ALA A 158 -7.37 -9.28 -1.76
N ALA A 159 -6.87 -8.26 -1.04
CA ALA A 159 -6.86 -6.88 -1.53
C ALA A 159 -5.96 -6.72 -2.77
N LEU A 160 -4.82 -7.41 -2.84
CA LEU A 160 -3.97 -7.45 -4.04
C LEU A 160 -4.65 -8.19 -5.21
N ALA A 161 -5.32 -9.32 -4.95
CA ALA A 161 -6.12 -10.00 -5.97
C ALA A 161 -7.22 -9.10 -6.55
N ARG A 162 -7.82 -8.23 -5.73
CA ARG A 162 -8.78 -7.21 -6.20
C ARG A 162 -8.13 -6.21 -7.15
N CYS A 163 -6.89 -5.78 -6.90
CA CYS A 163 -6.15 -4.90 -7.81
C CYS A 163 -5.81 -5.61 -9.13
N LEU A 164 -5.50 -6.92 -9.10
CA LEU A 164 -5.23 -7.71 -10.30
C LEU A 164 -6.46 -7.84 -11.21
N VAL A 165 -7.63 -8.19 -10.67
CA VAL A 165 -8.86 -8.29 -11.48
C VAL A 165 -9.34 -6.93 -11.96
N GLN A 166 -8.99 -5.85 -11.26
CA GLN A 166 -9.24 -4.48 -11.68
C GLN A 166 -8.39 -4.10 -12.91
N ASP A 167 -7.33 -4.86 -13.23
CA ASP A 167 -6.32 -4.54 -14.23
C ASP A 167 -5.64 -3.19 -13.93
N ALA A 168 -5.31 -3.01 -12.65
CA ALA A 168 -4.70 -1.79 -12.17
C ALA A 168 -3.28 -1.65 -12.75
N ARG A 169 -3.01 -0.49 -13.36
CA ARG A 169 -1.69 -0.14 -13.91
C ARG A 169 -0.80 0.57 -12.89
N LEU A 170 -1.41 1.12 -11.84
CA LEU A 170 -0.76 1.71 -10.68
C LEU A 170 -1.35 1.09 -9.43
N ILE A 171 -0.51 0.57 -8.53
CA ILE A 171 -0.90 0.11 -7.21
C ILE A 171 -0.33 1.07 -6.17
N LEU A 172 -1.21 1.63 -5.36
CA LEU A 172 -0.90 2.44 -4.20
C LEU A 172 -1.14 1.58 -2.95
N ALA A 173 -0.09 1.28 -2.20
CA ALA A 173 -0.18 0.44 -1.02
C ALA A 173 0.17 1.26 0.23
N ASP A 174 -0.83 1.52 1.06
CA ASP A 174 -0.71 2.30 2.29
C ASP A 174 -0.44 1.36 3.47
N GLU A 175 0.84 1.27 3.88
CA GLU A 175 1.35 0.43 4.96
C GLU A 175 0.87 -1.04 4.88
N PRO A 176 1.10 -1.74 3.75
CA PRO A 176 0.48 -3.04 3.50
C PRO A 176 0.97 -4.16 4.42
N ILE A 177 2.02 -3.94 5.20
CA ILE A 177 2.65 -4.94 6.08
C ILE A 177 2.65 -4.55 7.57
N ALA A 178 2.12 -3.38 7.95
CA ALA A 178 2.27 -2.82 9.30
C ALA A 178 1.68 -3.68 10.43
N SER A 179 0.70 -4.53 10.14
CA SER A 179 0.00 -5.36 11.14
C SER A 179 0.20 -6.86 10.90
N LEU A 180 1.24 -7.22 10.16
CA LEU A 180 1.49 -8.60 9.76
C LEU A 180 2.73 -9.14 10.49
N ASP A 181 2.74 -10.46 10.70
CA ASP A 181 3.94 -11.16 11.12
C ASP A 181 5.05 -11.10 10.04
N PRO A 182 6.33 -11.32 10.40
CA PRO A 182 7.46 -11.16 9.48
C PRO A 182 7.35 -12.04 8.22
N GLU A 183 6.82 -13.26 8.34
CA GLU A 183 6.67 -14.17 7.19
C GLU A 183 5.58 -13.68 6.24
N SER A 184 4.42 -13.28 6.78
CA SER A 184 3.32 -12.70 5.99
C SER A 184 3.74 -11.38 5.32
N SER A 185 4.49 -10.53 6.02
CA SER A 185 5.05 -9.29 5.48
C SER A 185 5.93 -9.54 4.26
N ARG A 186 6.83 -10.52 4.36
CA ARG A 186 7.71 -10.92 3.27
C ARG A 186 6.90 -11.42 2.05
N LYS A 187 5.93 -12.31 2.29
CA LYS A 187 5.05 -12.84 1.23
C LYS A 187 4.26 -11.73 0.50
N VAL A 188 3.78 -10.73 1.23
CA VAL A 188 3.05 -9.58 0.63
C VAL A 188 3.99 -8.72 -0.22
N MET A 189 5.20 -8.43 0.26
CA MET A 189 6.17 -7.64 -0.50
C MET A 189 6.70 -8.39 -1.74
N GLU A 190 6.97 -9.69 -1.63
CA GLU A 190 7.32 -10.55 -2.76
C GLU A 190 6.21 -10.54 -3.83
N LEU A 191 4.95 -10.63 -3.40
CA LEU A 191 3.81 -10.59 -4.30
C LEU A 191 3.68 -9.22 -5.00
N LEU A 192 3.88 -8.10 -4.29
CA LEU A 192 3.91 -6.76 -4.91
C LEU A 192 5.03 -6.64 -5.96
N ALA A 193 6.23 -7.14 -5.63
CA ALA A 193 7.36 -7.16 -6.55
C ALA A 193 7.09 -8.06 -7.77
N ASP A 194 6.43 -9.20 -7.57
CA ASP A 194 6.03 -10.09 -8.67
C ASP A 194 4.98 -9.45 -9.59
N ILE A 195 3.99 -8.77 -9.02
CA ILE A 195 2.98 -8.01 -9.78
C ILE A 195 3.67 -6.92 -10.61
N ASN A 196 4.58 -6.15 -10.00
CA ASN A 196 5.36 -5.14 -10.70
C ASN A 196 6.12 -5.74 -11.90
N ARG A 197 6.90 -6.82 -11.67
CA ARG A 197 7.74 -7.43 -12.71
C ARG A 197 6.95 -8.10 -13.83
N ARG A 198 5.90 -8.89 -13.48
CA ARG A 198 5.16 -9.71 -14.45
C ARG A 198 4.14 -8.92 -15.24
N HIS A 199 3.52 -7.92 -14.63
CA HIS A 199 2.45 -7.13 -15.25
C HIS A 199 2.90 -5.73 -15.66
N GLY A 200 4.16 -5.34 -15.39
CA GLY A 200 4.66 -3.98 -15.65
C GLY A 200 3.90 -2.91 -14.87
N CYS A 201 3.22 -3.31 -13.78
CA CYS A 201 2.42 -2.42 -12.95
C CYS A 201 3.34 -1.50 -12.14
N THR A 202 3.06 -0.21 -12.13
CA THR A 202 3.76 0.74 -11.26
C THR A 202 3.30 0.55 -9.82
N VAL A 203 4.21 0.57 -8.86
CA VAL A 203 3.89 0.38 -7.44
C VAL A 203 4.48 1.52 -6.63
N LEU A 204 3.64 2.19 -5.83
CA LEU A 204 4.07 3.11 -4.77
C LEU A 204 3.60 2.56 -3.44
N VAL A 205 4.54 2.15 -2.60
CA VAL A 205 4.26 1.49 -1.32
C VAL A 205 4.80 2.31 -0.16
N SER A 206 3.93 2.69 0.80
CA SER A 206 4.40 3.30 2.04
C SER A 206 4.85 2.23 3.02
N LEU A 207 6.01 2.45 3.61
CA LEU A 207 6.67 1.52 4.52
C LEU A 207 7.21 2.27 5.74
N HIS A 208 7.16 1.63 6.91
CA HIS A 208 7.89 2.07 8.10
C HIS A 208 9.24 1.37 8.20
N GLN A 209 9.32 0.12 7.78
CA GLN A 209 10.52 -0.71 7.83
C GLN A 209 11.39 -0.46 6.61
N VAL A 210 12.52 0.20 6.82
CA VAL A 210 13.46 0.61 5.75
C VAL A 210 14.10 -0.59 5.05
N GLU A 211 14.31 -1.69 5.76
CA GLU A 211 14.84 -2.94 5.17
C GLU A 211 13.99 -3.42 3.98
N PHE A 212 12.66 -3.39 4.10
CA PHE A 212 11.78 -3.76 2.99
C PHE A 212 11.88 -2.77 1.83
N ALA A 213 12.05 -1.46 2.11
CA ALA A 213 12.27 -0.46 1.07
C ALA A 213 13.54 -0.76 0.28
N VAL A 214 14.67 -0.97 0.96
CA VAL A 214 15.97 -1.27 0.33
C VAL A 214 15.95 -2.61 -0.41
N ARG A 215 15.27 -3.61 0.15
CA ARG A 215 15.25 -4.96 -0.42
C ARG A 215 14.38 -5.08 -1.68
N TYR A 216 13.22 -4.39 -1.72
CA TYR A 216 12.21 -4.62 -2.77
C TYR A 216 12.05 -3.44 -3.73
N CYS A 217 12.46 -2.23 -3.36
CA CYS A 217 12.28 -1.03 -4.17
C CYS A 217 13.62 -0.46 -4.59
N ALA A 218 13.82 -0.24 -5.90
CA ALA A 218 15.05 0.37 -6.41
C ALA A 218 15.19 1.85 -6.01
N ARG A 219 14.06 2.54 -5.82
CA ARG A 219 13.99 3.96 -5.49
C ARG A 219 13.14 4.17 -4.24
N THR A 220 13.58 5.10 -3.41
CA THR A 220 12.89 5.52 -2.20
C THR A 220 12.66 7.02 -2.21
N ILE A 221 11.45 7.42 -1.82
CA ILE A 221 11.08 8.80 -1.55
C ILE A 221 10.86 8.91 -0.04
N ALA A 222 11.52 9.86 0.62
CA ALA A 222 11.32 10.09 2.04
C ALA A 222 10.56 11.40 2.28
N LEU A 223 9.54 11.32 3.13
CA LEU A 223 8.76 12.45 3.59
C LEU A 223 9.08 12.78 5.05
N ASP A 224 9.29 14.06 5.33
CA ASP A 224 9.32 14.62 6.66
C ASP A 224 8.49 15.88 6.74
N ALA A 225 7.66 16.01 7.78
CA ALA A 225 6.78 17.17 8.01
C ALA A 225 6.02 17.64 6.75
N GLY A 226 5.56 16.72 5.93
CA GLY A 226 4.80 16.99 4.70
C GLY A 226 5.65 17.40 3.50
N ARG A 227 6.99 17.35 3.57
CA ARG A 227 7.92 17.70 2.49
C ARG A 227 8.71 16.49 2.03
N VAL A 228 9.12 16.47 0.76
CA VAL A 228 10.08 15.50 0.24
C VAL A 228 11.48 15.92 0.68
N VAL A 229 12.15 15.07 1.45
CA VAL A 229 13.51 15.32 1.95
C VAL A 229 14.55 14.41 1.30
N TYR A 230 14.10 13.34 0.66
CA TYR A 230 14.94 12.45 -0.14
C TYR A 230 14.14 11.89 -1.31
N ASP A 231 14.76 11.78 -2.46
CA ASP A 231 14.24 11.10 -3.65
C ASP A 231 15.42 10.54 -4.45
N GLY A 232 15.63 9.22 -4.39
CA GLY A 232 16.78 8.60 -5.00
C GLY A 232 16.86 7.09 -4.82
N PRO A 233 18.00 6.46 -5.22
CA PRO A 233 18.21 5.03 -5.10
C PRO A 233 18.09 4.54 -3.65
N SER A 234 17.32 3.47 -3.41
CA SER A 234 17.15 2.91 -2.06
C SER A 234 18.48 2.48 -1.43
N ALA A 235 19.41 1.99 -2.24
CA ALA A 235 20.74 1.59 -1.79
C ALA A 235 21.63 2.77 -1.32
N ALA A 236 21.27 4.01 -1.64
CA ALA A 236 22.01 5.20 -1.22
C ALA A 236 21.52 5.78 0.12
N LEU A 237 20.51 5.18 0.73
CA LEU A 237 20.07 5.56 2.07
C LEU A 237 21.14 5.24 3.10
N THR A 238 21.62 6.27 3.81
CA THR A 238 22.64 6.12 4.86
C THR A 238 22.00 6.09 6.25
N PRO A 239 22.65 5.45 7.24
CA PRO A 239 22.18 5.50 8.64
C PRO A 239 21.95 6.95 9.13
N ALA A 240 22.83 7.88 8.78
CA ALA A 240 22.71 9.30 9.16
C ALA A 240 21.45 9.98 8.59
N MET A 241 21.06 9.63 7.34
CA MET A 241 19.79 10.10 6.75
C MET A 241 18.60 9.53 7.51
N LEU A 242 18.67 8.26 7.90
CA LEU A 242 17.61 7.61 8.64
C LEU A 242 17.49 8.16 10.07
N ASP A 243 18.60 8.47 10.72
CA ASP A 243 18.63 9.15 12.03
C ASP A 243 17.94 10.51 11.95
N THR A 244 18.12 11.23 10.87
CA THR A 244 17.45 12.52 10.64
C THR A 244 15.94 12.34 10.45
N LEU A 245 15.51 11.30 9.71
CA LEU A 245 14.10 11.02 9.39
C LEU A 245 13.31 10.45 10.56
N TYR A 246 13.93 9.61 11.38
CA TYR A 246 13.27 8.83 12.44
C TYR A 246 13.74 9.19 13.85
N GLY A 247 14.76 10.06 13.97
CA GLY A 247 15.39 10.40 15.23
C GLY A 247 16.07 9.18 15.88
N ARG A 248 16.12 9.12 17.24
CA ARG A 248 16.78 8.02 17.95
C ARG A 248 16.19 6.62 17.72
N ARG A 249 15.05 6.51 17.05
CA ARG A 249 14.44 5.22 16.66
C ARG A 249 15.01 4.62 15.39
N ALA A 250 15.90 5.31 14.69
CA ALA A 250 16.48 4.83 13.43
C ALA A 250 17.26 3.52 13.60
N HIS A 251 17.95 3.33 14.74
CA HIS A 251 18.71 2.12 15.03
C HIS A 251 17.83 0.87 15.16
N GLU A 252 16.63 0.99 15.74
CA GLU A 252 15.67 -0.14 15.85
C GLU A 252 15.11 -0.58 14.49
N LEU A 253 15.17 0.29 13.47
CA LEU A 253 14.63 0.03 12.12
C LEU A 253 15.64 -0.60 11.15
N LEU A 254 16.92 -0.65 11.55
CA LEU A 254 18.03 -1.20 10.77
C LEU A 254 18.55 -2.54 11.28
N GLU A 255 18.24 -2.91 12.55
CA GLU A 255 18.62 -4.21 13.08
C GLU A 255 17.65 -5.27 12.54
N PRO A 256 18.15 -6.32 11.84
CA PRO A 256 17.32 -7.48 11.55
C PRO A 256 16.85 -8.07 12.88
N GLU A 257 15.54 -8.26 13.07
CA GLU A 257 15.01 -8.98 14.24
C GLU A 257 15.83 -10.26 14.43
N ALA A 258 16.59 -10.31 15.52
CA ALA A 258 17.29 -11.51 15.91
C ALA A 258 16.24 -12.63 16.04
N PRO A 259 16.52 -13.87 15.58
CA PRO A 259 15.56 -14.96 15.67
C PRO A 259 15.18 -15.13 17.16
N ALA A 260 13.89 -15.01 17.44
CA ALA A 260 13.32 -15.30 18.75
C ALA A 260 13.57 -16.79 19.05
N GLY A 261 14.64 -17.08 19.78
CA GLY A 261 15.07 -18.44 20.07
C GLY A 261 16.09 -18.51 21.19
N GLY A 262 15.64 -18.28 22.41
CA GLY A 262 16.33 -18.73 23.61
C GLY A 262 15.29 -18.98 24.71
N PRO A 263 15.29 -20.15 25.38
CA PRO A 263 14.34 -20.43 26.45
C PRO A 263 14.61 -19.47 27.60
N ALA A 264 13.53 -18.86 28.10
CA ALA A 264 13.57 -18.02 29.32
C ALA A 264 14.23 -18.76 30.45
N PRO A 265 15.09 -18.10 31.26
CA PRO A 265 15.64 -18.72 32.44
C PRO A 265 14.49 -19.03 33.41
N SER A 266 14.38 -20.31 33.80
CA SER A 266 13.48 -20.82 34.81
C SER A 266 13.77 -20.16 36.15
N HIS A 267 12.95 -19.21 36.55
CA HIS A 267 12.92 -18.77 37.94
C HIS A 267 12.26 -19.86 38.77
N THR A 268 13.08 -20.64 39.45
CA THR A 268 12.68 -21.50 40.55
C THR A 268 12.27 -20.60 41.73
N PRO A 269 11.04 -20.69 42.24
CA PRO A 269 10.74 -20.04 43.54
C PRO A 269 11.28 -20.92 44.64
N ALA A 270 12.41 -20.53 45.25
CA ALA A 270 12.85 -21.06 46.53
C ALA A 270 12.15 -20.27 47.64
N ALA A 271 11.75 -21.01 48.66
CA ALA A 271 11.35 -20.57 50.01
C ALA A 271 9.90 -20.09 50.19
N LEU A 272 9.07 -21.06 50.55
CA LEU A 272 8.03 -20.91 51.57
C LEU A 272 7.89 -22.25 52.33
N LEU A 273 8.87 -22.44 53.24
CA LEU A 273 8.80 -23.39 54.36
C LEU A 273 9.44 -22.70 55.55
N ALA A 274 8.64 -22.15 56.43
CA ALA A 274 8.82 -22.00 57.86
C ALA A 274 7.88 -20.90 58.40
N ALA A 275 6.80 -21.30 58.98
CA ALA A 275 6.18 -20.98 60.28
C ALA A 275 4.67 -21.20 60.22
#